data_9cb4c89a13da55a01762e1fdc547af65
#
_entry.id   9cb4c89a13da55a01762e1fdc547af65
#
_cell.length_a   1.000
_cell.length_b   1.000
_cell.length_c   1.000
_cell.angle_alpha   90.00
_cell.angle_beta   90.00
_cell.angle_gamma   90.00
#
_symmetry.space_group_name_H-M   'P 1'
#
loop_
_entity.id
_entity.type
_entity.pdbx_description
1 polymer ?
#
loop_
_entity_poly.entity_id
_entity_poly.type
_entity_poly.pdbx_seq_one_letter_code
_entity_poly.pdbx_strand_id
1 'polypeptide(L)'
;GLIDNPSQKVVVGIVLVLTLAFLLSAMSGVGKGIQYVSNANMVMAALLAIFVFILGPTVSILNQIPGSIGNYLNAFTEMISRTAESNNGEAGEWLSSWTIFYWAWWVSWSPFVGMFLARISRGRSVREFCIGVMLIPAGLSTVWFAIFGGTAIHMEQNGNSISGESSEVELF
;
A
#
# COMPACT_ATOMS: atom_id res chain seq x y z
N GLY A 1 -20.14 2.52 -11.32
CA GLY A 1 -19.98 2.86 -9.91
C GLY A 1 -21.31 2.87 -9.18
N LEU A 2 -21.32 2.57 -7.89
CA LEU A 2 -22.55 2.55 -7.08
C LEU A 2 -23.15 3.94 -6.86
N ILE A 3 -22.41 5.01 -7.14
CA ILE A 3 -22.87 6.40 -7.01
C ILE A 3 -22.18 7.25 -8.08
N ASP A 4 -22.85 7.45 -9.20
CA ASP A 4 -22.47 8.45 -10.20
C ASP A 4 -22.81 9.84 -9.64
N ASN A 5 -21.81 10.66 -9.38
CA ASN A 5 -21.88 12.01 -8.81
C ASN A 5 -22.62 12.05 -7.46
N PRO A 6 -21.97 11.70 -6.35
CA PRO A 6 -22.59 11.80 -5.04
C PRO A 6 -23.01 13.25 -4.78
N SER A 7 -24.27 13.45 -4.42
CA SER A 7 -24.74 14.79 -4.01
C SER A 7 -23.81 15.35 -2.92
N GLN A 8 -23.46 16.63 -3.02
CA GLN A 8 -22.59 17.30 -2.04
C GLN A 8 -23.03 17.03 -0.59
N LYS A 9 -24.33 16.85 -0.35
CA LYS A 9 -24.88 16.48 0.96
C LYS A 9 -24.44 15.08 1.42
N VAL A 10 -24.32 14.12 0.51
CA VAL A 10 -23.86 12.75 0.83
C VAL A 10 -22.39 12.77 1.20
N VAL A 11 -21.58 13.49 0.45
CA VAL A 11 -20.13 13.65 0.74
C VAL A 11 -19.93 14.30 2.11
N VAL A 12 -20.63 15.41 2.37
CA VAL A 12 -20.58 16.09 3.69
C VAL A 12 -21.05 15.15 4.80
N GLY A 13 -22.12 14.38 4.58
CA GLY A 13 -22.61 13.39 5.54
C GLY A 13 -21.56 12.33 5.87
N ILE A 14 -20.89 11.76 4.86
CA ILE A 14 -19.83 10.78 5.05
C ILE A 14 -18.66 11.39 5.83
N VAL A 15 -18.21 12.59 5.44
CA VAL A 15 -17.12 13.29 6.14
C VAL A 15 -17.47 13.54 7.60
N LEU A 16 -18.70 13.98 7.91
CA LEU A 16 -19.15 14.19 9.29
C LEU A 16 -19.14 12.89 10.10
N VAL A 17 -19.65 11.79 9.54
CA VAL A 17 -19.67 10.48 10.22
C VAL A 17 -18.24 10.00 10.49
N LEU A 18 -17.36 10.09 9.51
CA LEU A 18 -15.94 9.70 9.67
C LEU A 18 -15.23 10.59 10.70
N THR A 19 -15.50 11.90 10.69
CA THR A 19 -14.91 12.85 11.67
C THR A 19 -15.39 12.53 13.08
N LEU A 20 -16.70 12.27 13.27
CA LEU A 20 -17.25 11.88 14.57
C LEU A 20 -16.65 10.55 15.05
N ALA A 21 -16.54 9.55 14.19
CA ALA A 21 -15.92 8.27 14.52
C ALA A 21 -14.46 8.45 14.93
N PHE A 22 -13.72 9.30 14.22
CA PHE A 22 -12.34 9.65 14.57
C PHE A 22 -12.25 10.36 15.92
N LEU A 23 -13.09 11.36 16.16
CA LEU A 23 -13.12 12.09 17.44
C LEU A 23 -13.46 11.17 18.62
N LEU A 24 -14.47 10.31 18.48
CA LEU A 24 -14.84 9.33 19.50
C LEU A 24 -13.69 8.35 19.77
N SER A 25 -13.02 7.89 18.74
CA SER A 25 -11.83 7.02 18.85
C SER A 25 -10.68 7.73 19.58
N ALA A 26 -10.43 9.00 19.26
CA ALA A 26 -9.40 9.81 19.90
C ALA A 26 -9.72 10.11 21.38
N MET A 27 -10.98 10.38 21.70
CA MET A 27 -11.46 10.67 23.07
C MET A 27 -11.50 9.43 23.95
N SER A 28 -11.68 8.23 23.41
CA SER A 28 -11.73 6.96 24.17
C SER A 28 -10.38 6.54 24.75
N GLY A 29 -9.35 7.35 24.54
CA GLY A 29 -8.00 7.15 25.03
C GLY A 29 -7.10 6.42 24.01
N VAL A 30 -5.87 6.95 23.87
CA VAL A 30 -4.88 6.55 22.87
C VAL A 30 -4.53 5.04 22.91
N GLY A 31 -4.75 4.37 24.06
CA GLY A 31 -4.39 2.95 24.22
C GLY A 31 -5.44 1.97 23.68
N LYS A 32 -6.72 2.17 23.99
CA LYS A 32 -7.76 1.16 23.70
C LYS A 32 -8.54 1.44 22.41
N GLY A 33 -8.92 2.70 22.16
CA GLY A 33 -9.71 3.05 20.99
C GLY A 33 -8.96 2.84 19.68
N ILE A 34 -7.72 3.33 19.61
CA ILE A 34 -6.86 3.17 18.44
C ILE A 34 -6.56 1.70 18.19
N GLN A 35 -6.28 0.93 19.25
CA GLN A 35 -6.02 -0.49 19.14
C GLN A 35 -7.23 -1.27 18.57
N TYR A 36 -8.44 -0.93 19.01
CA TYR A 36 -9.65 -1.61 18.54
C TYR A 36 -9.93 -1.34 17.06
N VAL A 37 -9.83 -0.07 16.64
CA VAL A 37 -10.01 0.33 15.24
C VAL A 37 -8.91 -0.26 14.36
N SER A 38 -7.66 -0.25 14.81
CA SER A 38 -6.55 -0.84 14.09
C SER A 38 -6.71 -2.35 13.90
N ASN A 39 -7.10 -3.06 14.95
CA ASN A 39 -7.35 -4.51 14.86
C ASN A 39 -8.52 -4.83 13.94
N ALA A 40 -9.62 -4.07 14.01
CA ALA A 40 -10.77 -4.24 13.12
C ALA A 40 -10.37 -4.01 11.65
N ASN A 41 -9.60 -2.95 11.37
CA ASN A 41 -9.09 -2.68 10.03
C ASN A 41 -8.17 -3.79 9.50
N MET A 42 -7.28 -4.30 10.34
CA MET A 42 -6.39 -5.41 10.00
C MET A 42 -7.16 -6.70 9.69
N VAL A 43 -8.20 -7.00 10.47
CA VAL A 43 -9.08 -8.17 10.23
C VAL A 43 -9.85 -7.98 8.92
N MET A 44 -10.42 -6.80 8.67
CA MET A 44 -11.13 -6.53 7.41
C MET A 44 -10.20 -6.64 6.21
N ALA A 45 -9.00 -6.09 6.29
CA ALA A 45 -8.00 -6.19 5.24
C ALA A 45 -7.60 -7.66 4.97
N ALA A 46 -7.38 -8.45 6.02
CA ALA A 46 -7.08 -9.88 5.87
C ALA A 46 -8.24 -10.65 5.23
N LEU A 47 -9.48 -10.39 5.67
CA LEU A 47 -10.67 -11.01 5.08
C LEU A 47 -10.83 -10.64 3.60
N LEU A 48 -10.60 -9.38 3.24
CA LEU A 48 -10.64 -8.93 1.85
C LEU A 48 -9.57 -9.62 1.01
N ALA A 49 -8.33 -9.71 1.51
CA ALA A 49 -7.25 -10.40 0.82
C ALA A 49 -7.55 -11.88 0.62
N ILE A 50 -8.06 -12.57 1.65
CA ILE A 50 -8.48 -13.99 1.56
C ILE A 50 -9.63 -14.15 0.57
N PHE A 51 -10.62 -13.26 0.60
CA PHE A 51 -11.75 -13.27 -0.33
C PHE A 51 -11.28 -13.15 -1.79
N VAL A 52 -10.43 -12.17 -2.09
CA VAL A 52 -9.88 -11.98 -3.44
C VAL A 52 -8.97 -13.16 -3.83
N PHE A 53 -8.21 -13.72 -2.90
CA PHE A 53 -7.36 -14.86 -3.17
C PHE A 53 -8.15 -16.13 -3.52
N ILE A 54 -9.27 -16.39 -2.83
CA ILE A 54 -10.09 -17.59 -3.06
C ILE A 54 -10.95 -17.44 -4.33
N LEU A 55 -11.57 -16.28 -4.54
CA LEU A 55 -12.45 -16.03 -5.69
C LEU A 55 -11.69 -15.60 -6.94
N GLY A 56 -10.49 -15.10 -6.80
CA GLY A 56 -9.63 -14.68 -7.89
C GLY A 56 -8.86 -15.84 -8.53
N PRO A 57 -7.99 -15.53 -9.50
CA PRO A 57 -7.17 -16.51 -10.19
C PRO A 57 -6.00 -16.99 -9.32
N THR A 58 -6.27 -17.81 -8.31
CA THR A 58 -5.32 -18.26 -7.29
C THR A 58 -4.00 -18.79 -7.86
N VAL A 59 -4.06 -19.56 -8.95
CA VAL A 59 -2.86 -20.12 -9.61
C VAL A 59 -2.01 -19.01 -10.22
N SER A 60 -2.64 -18.03 -10.85
CA SER A 60 -1.94 -16.87 -11.42
C SER A 60 -1.28 -16.04 -10.31
N ILE A 61 -1.99 -15.78 -9.22
CA ILE A 61 -1.47 -15.07 -8.04
C ILE A 61 -0.25 -15.77 -7.47
N LEU A 62 -0.32 -17.10 -7.27
CA LEU A 62 0.80 -17.87 -6.74
C LEU A 62 2.02 -17.88 -7.65
N ASN A 63 1.82 -17.94 -8.97
CA ASN A 63 2.90 -17.86 -9.95
C ASN A 63 3.52 -16.45 -10.03
N GLN A 64 2.74 -15.43 -9.74
CA GLN A 64 3.20 -14.04 -9.76
C GLN A 64 4.25 -13.75 -8.67
N ILE A 65 4.15 -14.38 -7.49
CA ILE A 65 5.07 -14.13 -6.37
C ILE A 65 6.53 -14.45 -6.75
N PRO A 66 6.89 -15.70 -7.12
CA PRO A 66 8.27 -15.99 -7.49
C PRO A 66 8.68 -15.28 -8.79
N GLY A 67 7.77 -15.12 -9.74
CA GLY A 67 8.02 -14.41 -10.98
C GLY A 67 8.39 -12.93 -10.76
N SER A 68 7.63 -12.23 -9.93
CA SER A 68 7.89 -10.81 -9.60
C SER A 68 9.21 -10.63 -8.86
N ILE A 69 9.52 -11.51 -7.90
CA ILE A 69 10.80 -11.48 -7.18
C ILE A 69 11.96 -11.74 -8.16
N GLY A 70 11.84 -12.74 -9.02
CA GLY A 70 12.87 -13.05 -10.02
C GLY A 70 13.09 -11.89 -10.99
N ASN A 71 12.04 -11.30 -11.52
CA ASN A 71 12.10 -10.14 -12.41
C ASN A 71 12.69 -8.90 -11.71
N TYR A 72 12.32 -8.65 -10.45
CA TYR A 72 12.91 -7.58 -9.66
C TYR A 72 14.42 -7.74 -9.49
N LEU A 73 14.87 -8.93 -9.10
CA LEU A 73 16.29 -9.21 -8.94
C LEU A 73 17.07 -9.12 -10.27
N ASN A 74 16.47 -9.55 -11.37
CA ASN A 74 17.09 -9.47 -12.70
C ASN A 74 17.20 -8.02 -13.20
N ALA A 75 16.15 -7.23 -13.01
CA ALA A 75 16.10 -5.82 -13.42
C ALA A 75 16.76 -4.86 -12.41
N PHE A 76 17.22 -5.36 -11.25
CA PHE A 76 17.69 -4.51 -10.16
C PHE A 76 18.84 -3.59 -10.58
N THR A 77 19.83 -4.11 -11.31
CA THR A 77 20.98 -3.33 -11.79
C THR A 77 20.57 -2.22 -12.76
N GLU A 78 19.64 -2.50 -13.64
CA GLU A 78 19.09 -1.51 -14.56
C GLU A 78 18.30 -0.43 -13.81
N MET A 79 17.47 -0.82 -12.84
CA MET A 79 16.68 0.12 -12.06
C MET A 79 17.54 1.10 -11.24
N ILE A 80 18.63 0.63 -10.63
CA ILE A 80 19.51 1.50 -9.85
C ILE A 80 20.43 2.38 -10.71
N SER A 81 20.64 2.03 -11.97
CA SER A 81 21.47 2.80 -12.90
C SER A 81 20.70 3.90 -13.65
N ARG A 82 19.39 4.01 -13.46
CA ARG A 82 18.57 5.03 -14.11
C ARG A 82 18.95 6.42 -13.62
N THR A 83 19.27 7.29 -14.57
CA THR A 83 19.53 8.72 -14.36
C THR A 83 18.48 9.57 -15.06
N ALA A 84 18.47 10.88 -14.79
CA ALA A 84 17.55 11.79 -15.44
C ALA A 84 17.68 11.81 -16.99
N GLU A 85 18.85 11.47 -17.51
CA GLU A 85 19.12 11.41 -18.95
C GLU A 85 18.74 10.08 -19.58
N SER A 86 18.40 9.06 -18.77
CA SER A 86 17.97 7.77 -19.28
C SER A 86 16.69 7.91 -20.09
N ASN A 87 16.53 7.10 -21.15
CA ASN A 87 15.37 7.13 -22.05
C ASN A 87 15.12 8.51 -22.68
N ASN A 88 16.16 9.18 -23.18
CA ASN A 88 16.05 10.49 -23.82
C ASN A 88 15.42 11.59 -22.92
N GLY A 89 15.60 11.48 -21.60
CA GLY A 89 15.11 12.46 -20.64
C GLY A 89 13.74 12.14 -20.01
N GLU A 90 12.98 11.18 -20.52
CA GLU A 90 11.69 10.77 -19.95
C GLU A 90 11.82 10.24 -18.51
N ALA A 91 12.94 9.59 -18.21
CA ALA A 91 13.22 9.12 -16.86
C ALA A 91 13.36 10.28 -15.85
N GLY A 92 13.72 11.47 -16.29
CA GLY A 92 13.87 12.64 -15.43
C GLY A 92 12.57 13.10 -14.81
N GLU A 93 11.47 13.14 -15.56
CA GLU A 93 10.15 13.49 -15.05
C GLU A 93 9.65 12.45 -14.05
N TRP A 94 9.81 11.18 -14.38
CA TRP A 94 9.43 10.08 -13.48
C TRP A 94 10.24 10.11 -12.17
N LEU A 95 11.57 10.28 -12.25
CA LEU A 95 12.44 10.38 -11.07
C LEU A 95 12.09 11.59 -10.20
N SER A 96 11.74 12.72 -10.81
CA SER A 96 11.32 13.91 -10.09
C SER A 96 9.99 13.70 -9.37
N SER A 97 9.01 13.15 -10.06
CA SER A 97 7.66 12.95 -9.52
C SER A 97 7.59 11.88 -8.45
N TRP A 98 8.36 10.80 -8.59
CA TRP A 98 8.29 9.65 -7.69
C TRP A 98 9.48 9.55 -6.74
N THR A 99 10.69 9.47 -7.26
CA THR A 99 11.88 9.22 -6.43
C THR A 99 12.18 10.40 -5.51
N ILE A 100 12.22 11.61 -6.05
CA ILE A 100 12.54 12.82 -5.25
C ILE A 100 11.40 13.09 -4.26
N PHE A 101 10.14 12.96 -4.70
CA PHE A 101 8.98 13.12 -3.84
C PHE A 101 8.99 12.15 -2.66
N TYR A 102 9.20 10.85 -2.91
CA TYR A 102 9.25 9.85 -1.84
C TYR A 102 10.42 10.06 -0.90
N TRP A 103 11.60 10.43 -1.40
CA TRP A 103 12.73 10.77 -0.56
C TRP A 103 12.44 11.95 0.36
N ALA A 104 11.88 13.03 -0.17
CA ALA A 104 11.50 14.21 0.60
C ALA A 104 10.47 13.84 1.68
N TRP A 105 9.46 13.04 1.33
CA TRP A 105 8.45 12.56 2.26
C TRP A 105 9.05 11.70 3.38
N TRP A 106 9.86 10.71 3.03
CA TRP A 106 10.50 9.84 4.03
C TRP A 106 11.43 10.62 4.96
N VAL A 107 12.24 11.52 4.46
CA VAL A 107 13.14 12.35 5.26
C VAL A 107 12.36 13.22 6.26
N SER A 108 11.28 13.86 5.82
CA SER A 108 10.45 14.69 6.69
C SER A 108 9.65 13.88 7.72
N TRP A 109 9.26 12.65 7.39
CA TRP A 109 8.44 11.79 8.25
C TRP A 109 9.25 10.93 9.22
N SER A 110 10.47 10.61 8.88
CA SER A 110 11.37 9.74 9.66
C SER A 110 11.49 10.10 11.13
N PRO A 111 11.62 11.38 11.55
CA PRO A 111 11.73 11.71 12.98
C PRO A 111 10.50 11.30 13.79
N PHE A 112 9.30 11.49 13.24
CA PHE A 112 8.04 11.11 13.91
C PHE A 112 7.90 9.60 14.03
N VAL A 113 8.15 8.88 12.94
CA VAL A 113 8.12 7.42 12.91
C VAL A 113 9.19 6.84 13.82
N GLY A 114 10.41 7.40 13.80
CA GLY A 114 11.51 6.97 14.67
C GLY A 114 11.16 7.08 16.15
N MET A 115 10.57 8.20 16.58
CA MET A 115 10.11 8.38 17.96
C MET A 115 9.00 7.38 18.33
N PHE A 116 8.06 7.13 17.45
CA PHE A 116 7.01 6.14 17.67
C PHE A 116 7.58 4.73 17.80
N LEU A 117 8.42 4.33 16.86
CA LEU A 117 9.08 3.02 16.85
C LEU A 117 9.95 2.82 18.09
N ALA A 118 10.68 3.83 18.53
CA ALA A 118 11.47 3.77 19.76
C ALA A 118 10.61 3.53 21.02
N ARG A 119 9.40 4.07 21.04
CA ARG A 119 8.48 3.86 22.18
C ARG A 119 7.92 2.45 22.23
N ILE A 120 7.54 1.88 21.06
CA ILE A 120 6.91 0.55 21.01
C ILE A 120 7.94 -0.59 21.08
N SER A 121 9.21 -0.32 20.81
CA SER A 121 10.27 -1.32 20.80
C SER A 121 10.97 -1.51 22.14
N ARG A 122 10.52 -0.84 23.21
CA ARG A 122 11.12 -0.98 24.54
C ARG A 122 11.16 -2.44 24.99
N GLY A 123 12.33 -2.89 25.43
CA GLY A 123 12.55 -4.26 25.92
C GLY A 123 12.87 -5.29 24.82
N ARG A 124 12.94 -4.87 23.55
CA ARG A 124 13.38 -5.73 22.44
C ARG A 124 14.84 -5.51 22.11
N SER A 125 15.50 -6.54 21.62
CA SER A 125 16.85 -6.39 21.07
C SER A 125 16.84 -5.63 19.75
N VAL A 126 17.92 -4.91 19.43
CA VAL A 126 18.04 -4.18 18.14
C VAL A 126 17.87 -5.12 16.94
N ARG A 127 18.39 -6.35 17.06
CA ARG A 127 18.25 -7.36 16.00
C ARG A 127 16.80 -7.72 15.75
N GLU A 128 16.03 -8.05 16.80
CA GLU A 128 14.59 -8.37 16.67
C GLU A 128 13.80 -7.20 16.12
N PHE A 129 14.14 -5.99 16.55
CA PHE A 129 13.52 -4.78 16.06
C PHE A 129 13.77 -4.59 14.54
N CYS A 130 15.02 -4.63 14.10
CA CYS A 130 15.36 -4.45 12.68
C CYS A 130 14.72 -5.52 11.80
N ILE A 131 14.78 -6.79 12.20
CA ILE A 131 14.15 -7.89 11.46
C ILE A 131 12.63 -7.67 11.37
N GLY A 132 12.00 -7.36 12.50
CA GLY A 132 10.54 -7.16 12.56
C GLY A 132 10.07 -5.99 11.70
N VAL A 133 10.76 -4.85 11.75
CA VAL A 133 10.36 -3.64 11.03
C VAL A 133 10.66 -3.73 9.53
N MET A 134 11.68 -4.48 9.12
CA MET A 134 12.04 -4.59 7.71
C MET A 134 11.34 -5.76 7.02
N LEU A 135 11.40 -6.97 7.59
CA LEU A 135 10.94 -8.17 6.88
C LEU A 135 9.43 -8.37 6.95
N ILE A 136 8.77 -8.07 8.07
CA ILE A 136 7.34 -8.29 8.19
C ILE A 136 6.54 -7.38 7.26
N PRO A 137 6.73 -6.05 7.24
CA PRO A 137 6.01 -5.20 6.31
C PRO A 137 6.35 -5.49 4.85
N ALA A 138 7.61 -5.77 4.53
CA ALA A 138 8.02 -6.12 3.17
C ALA A 138 7.36 -7.41 2.68
N GLY A 139 7.35 -8.45 3.52
CA GLY A 139 6.70 -9.73 3.20
C GLY A 139 5.18 -9.58 3.03
N LEU A 140 4.53 -8.88 3.94
CA LEU A 140 3.10 -8.58 3.84
C LEU A 140 2.75 -7.78 2.58
N SER A 141 3.54 -6.76 2.26
CA SER A 141 3.35 -5.95 1.06
C SER A 141 3.52 -6.79 -0.22
N THR A 142 4.52 -7.67 -0.25
CA THR A 142 4.73 -8.58 -1.40
C THR A 142 3.52 -9.47 -1.62
N VAL A 143 2.97 -10.07 -0.57
CA VAL A 143 1.77 -10.92 -0.66
C VAL A 143 0.55 -10.09 -1.06
N TRP A 144 0.38 -8.91 -0.47
CA TRP A 144 -0.72 -8.01 -0.78
C TRP A 144 -0.73 -7.61 -2.25
N PHE A 145 0.39 -7.12 -2.75
CA PHE A 145 0.50 -6.71 -4.16
C PHE A 145 0.41 -7.90 -5.13
N ALA A 146 0.86 -9.09 -4.73
CA ALA A 146 0.67 -10.29 -5.55
C ALA A 146 -0.82 -10.67 -5.68
N ILE A 147 -1.59 -10.57 -4.59
CA ILE A 147 -3.03 -10.89 -4.61
C ILE A 147 -3.79 -9.89 -5.48
N PHE A 148 -3.70 -8.61 -5.16
CA PHE A 148 -4.49 -7.59 -5.85
C PHE A 148 -3.93 -7.26 -7.25
N GLY A 149 -2.62 -7.07 -7.38
CA GLY A 149 -1.97 -6.81 -8.65
C GLY A 149 -2.03 -8.01 -9.60
N GLY A 150 -1.83 -9.23 -9.08
CA GLY A 150 -1.97 -10.44 -9.87
C GLY A 150 -3.39 -10.64 -10.39
N THR A 151 -4.40 -10.34 -9.59
CA THR A 151 -5.81 -10.37 -10.01
C THR A 151 -6.08 -9.32 -11.08
N ALA A 152 -5.61 -8.08 -10.90
CA ALA A 152 -5.80 -7.00 -11.86
C ALA A 152 -5.16 -7.33 -13.22
N ILE A 153 -3.91 -7.78 -13.23
CA ILE A 153 -3.21 -8.20 -14.46
C ILE A 153 -3.95 -9.34 -15.16
N HIS A 154 -4.44 -10.33 -14.41
CA HIS A 154 -5.20 -11.44 -14.98
C HIS A 154 -6.53 -10.98 -15.59
N MET A 155 -7.24 -10.05 -14.96
CA MET A 155 -8.47 -9.48 -15.50
C MET A 155 -8.21 -8.71 -16.79
N GLU A 156 -7.16 -7.93 -16.86
CA GLU A 156 -6.76 -7.19 -18.06
C GLU A 156 -6.40 -8.12 -19.22
N GLN A 157 -5.64 -9.17 -18.96
CA GLN A 157 -5.26 -10.18 -19.96
C GLN A 157 -6.46 -10.95 -20.52
N ASN A 158 -7.54 -11.06 -19.77
CA ASN A 158 -8.78 -11.73 -20.20
C ASN A 158 -9.81 -10.77 -20.83
N GLY A 159 -9.42 -9.57 -21.20
CA GLY A 159 -10.24 -8.62 -21.97
C GLY A 159 -11.20 -7.78 -21.14
N ASN A 160 -11.16 -7.86 -19.82
CA ASN A 160 -11.79 -6.89 -18.94
C ASN A 160 -10.84 -5.69 -18.83
N SER A 161 -10.98 -4.73 -19.74
CA SER A 161 -10.17 -3.52 -19.71
C SER A 161 -10.39 -2.77 -18.38
N ILE A 162 -9.39 -2.79 -17.51
CA ILE A 162 -9.33 -2.00 -16.28
C ILE A 162 -8.65 -0.66 -16.59
N SER A 163 -7.89 -0.59 -17.68
CA SER A 163 -7.24 0.62 -18.15
C SER A 163 -8.21 1.53 -18.89
N GLY A 164 -8.95 2.35 -18.15
CA GLY A 164 -9.63 3.54 -18.65
C GLY A 164 -8.71 4.76 -18.68
N GLU A 165 -9.26 5.91 -19.05
CA GLU A 165 -8.54 7.21 -19.08
C GLU A 165 -7.94 7.61 -17.71
N SER A 166 -8.24 6.87 -16.64
CA SER A 166 -7.77 7.05 -15.26
C SER A 166 -7.27 5.74 -14.66
N SER A 167 -6.42 5.01 -15.38
CA SER A 167 -5.86 3.72 -14.95
C SER A 167 -5.24 3.71 -13.54
N GLU A 168 -4.78 4.85 -13.05
CA GLU A 168 -4.25 5.00 -11.69
C GLU A 168 -5.33 4.92 -10.60
N VAL A 169 -6.58 5.25 -10.94
CA VAL A 169 -7.72 5.27 -10.01
C VAL A 169 -8.51 3.94 -10.08
N GLU A 170 -8.48 3.24 -11.20
CA GLU A 170 -9.18 1.97 -11.38
C GLU A 170 -8.45 0.77 -10.76
N LEU A 171 -7.17 0.91 -10.44
CA LEU A 171 -6.36 -0.10 -9.75
C LEU A 171 -6.49 -0.06 -8.21
N PHE A 172 -7.19 0.94 -7.67
CA PHE A 172 -7.47 1.13 -6.26
C PHE A 172 -8.97 1.40 -6.06
#